data_c5ead7442f5ee7f9938da0fdee878528
#
_entry.id   c5ead7442f5ee7f9938da0fdee878528
#
_cell.length_a   1.000
_cell.length_b   1.000
_cell.length_c   1.000
_cell.angle_alpha   90.00
_cell.angle_beta   90.00
_cell.angle_gamma   90.00
#
_symmetry.space_group_name_H-M   'P 1'
#
loop_
_entity.id
_entity.type
_entity.pdbx_description
1 polymer ?
#
loop_
_entity_poly.entity_id
_entity_poly.type
_entity_poly.pdbx_seq_one_letter_code
_entity_poly.pdbx_strand_id
1 'polypeptide(L)'
;MTMRTHDTATVHPVAVVSGIGSCLPPRVVDNDAVISRGALLTDPGWIRARTGIERRRHVSPGTSTGDLAVGAGRAALASAGGVRPDLVLLATSTPDHPCPATAPEVAHRLGLGTVGAFDVSAVCSGFLYALAVAAGLVRGGVCAAPLVIAAETYTSIVDPADRTTAPIFGDGAGAVLLRPGGRDEPGAVLATDLGSDGSGRAAITVPGGGARHPRHRPPPGPDAHFFHMEGRAVYAHAVRRMTRSSEAVLRRAGWAAPSVRAFIGHQANQRILDSVGDRLGIAPAHRYGNIRELGNTAAASVPLVLADPAVHRAVVPGERTLLTAFGGGFTWASTALTWPDVRPVAEEPNTGPAAEEPDAARVSTSTSASVPAFVPSSPL
;
A
#
# COMPACT_ATOMS: atom_id res chain seq x y z
N MET A 1 -0.63 53.87 -28.12
CA MET A 1 -1.61 53.08 -27.33
C MET A 1 -1.10 51.63 -27.36
N THR A 2 -0.24 51.28 -26.38
CA THR A 2 0.48 50.00 -26.35
C THR A 2 -0.34 49.04 -25.46
N MET A 3 -0.99 48.08 -26.11
CA MET A 3 -1.66 46.97 -25.40
C MET A 3 -0.59 46.11 -24.71
N ARG A 4 -0.51 46.15 -23.39
CA ARG A 4 0.18 45.14 -22.60
C ARG A 4 -0.70 43.88 -22.58
N THR A 5 -0.33 42.88 -23.33
CA THR A 5 -0.84 41.53 -23.16
C THR A 5 -0.29 41.01 -21.85
N HIS A 6 -1.15 40.98 -20.80
CA HIS A 6 -0.87 40.18 -19.63
C HIS A 6 -0.97 38.71 -20.04
N ASP A 7 0.15 38.12 -20.33
CA ASP A 7 0.30 36.66 -20.40
C ASP A 7 0.15 36.12 -18.98
N THR A 8 -1.08 35.89 -18.55
CA THR A 8 -1.36 35.17 -17.31
C THR A 8 -1.04 33.70 -17.60
N ALA A 9 0.24 33.32 -17.40
CA ALA A 9 0.60 31.92 -17.33
C ALA A 9 -0.37 31.23 -16.37
N THR A 10 -1.24 30.40 -16.90
CA THR A 10 -2.17 29.59 -16.11
C THR A 10 -1.35 28.69 -15.22
N VAL A 11 -1.19 29.10 -13.96
CA VAL A 11 -0.52 28.27 -12.94
C VAL A 11 -1.45 27.08 -12.69
N HIS A 12 -1.13 25.93 -13.29
CA HIS A 12 -1.88 24.70 -13.03
C HIS A 12 -1.76 24.34 -11.55
N PRO A 13 -2.88 23.99 -10.90
CA PRO A 13 -2.86 23.60 -9.50
C PRO A 13 -2.00 22.34 -9.33
N VAL A 14 -1.38 22.19 -8.16
CA VAL A 14 -0.79 20.93 -7.72
C VAL A 14 -1.78 20.18 -6.83
N ALA A 15 -1.58 18.88 -6.67
CA ALA A 15 -2.32 18.13 -5.67
C ALA A 15 -1.77 18.45 -4.27
N VAL A 16 -2.66 18.68 -3.32
CA VAL A 16 -2.33 18.97 -1.92
C VAL A 16 -3.01 17.91 -1.04
N VAL A 17 -2.27 17.30 -0.12
CA VAL A 17 -2.83 16.37 0.87
C VAL A 17 -3.69 17.15 1.85
N SER A 18 -4.98 16.83 1.92
CA SER A 18 -6.00 17.51 2.73
C SER A 18 -6.65 16.63 3.80
N GLY A 19 -6.33 15.34 3.83
CA GLY A 19 -6.78 14.42 4.87
C GLY A 19 -5.89 13.18 4.89
N ILE A 20 -5.69 12.60 6.08
CA ILE A 20 -4.88 11.40 6.30
C ILE A 20 -5.62 10.45 7.24
N GLY A 21 -5.71 9.18 6.85
CA GLY A 21 -6.36 8.14 7.63
C GLY A 21 -5.57 6.86 7.72
N SER A 22 -5.81 6.08 8.77
CA SER A 22 -5.26 4.75 8.94
C SER A 22 -6.29 3.77 9.50
N CYS A 23 -6.13 2.50 9.18
CA CYS A 23 -6.89 1.41 9.75
C CYS A 23 -5.94 0.23 10.02
N LEU A 24 -5.83 -0.14 11.28
CA LEU A 24 -4.96 -1.24 11.72
C LEU A 24 -5.79 -2.35 12.35
N PRO A 25 -5.53 -3.63 12.01
CA PRO A 25 -6.13 -4.74 12.74
C PRO A 25 -5.83 -4.64 14.25
N PRO A 26 -6.78 -4.99 15.13
CA PRO A 26 -6.57 -4.88 16.57
C PRO A 26 -5.55 -5.90 17.11
N ARG A 27 -5.39 -7.04 16.42
CA ARG A 27 -4.52 -8.12 16.87
C ARG A 27 -3.04 -7.77 16.71
N VAL A 28 -2.35 -7.53 17.83
CA VAL A 28 -0.88 -7.38 17.88
C VAL A 28 -0.23 -8.76 17.94
N VAL A 29 0.77 -8.99 17.10
CA VAL A 29 1.53 -10.25 17.02
C VAL A 29 3.01 -9.91 17.15
N ASP A 30 3.67 -10.43 18.17
CA ASP A 30 5.10 -10.31 18.41
C ASP A 30 5.90 -11.41 17.69
N ASN A 31 7.22 -11.37 17.85
CA ASN A 31 8.09 -12.36 17.23
C ASN A 31 7.92 -13.76 17.79
N ASP A 32 7.64 -13.90 19.12
CA ASP A 32 7.42 -15.20 19.75
C ASP A 32 6.16 -15.88 19.21
N ALA A 33 5.08 -15.12 19.05
CA ALA A 33 3.83 -15.62 18.47
C ALA A 33 3.98 -16.05 17.01
N VAL A 34 4.76 -15.31 16.19
CA VAL A 34 5.06 -15.70 14.79
C VAL A 34 5.87 -16.99 14.76
N ILE A 35 6.92 -17.09 15.59
CA ILE A 35 7.79 -18.28 15.66
C ILE A 35 6.95 -19.50 16.07
N SER A 36 6.15 -19.37 17.12
CA SER A 36 5.31 -20.45 17.62
C SER A 36 4.28 -20.93 16.59
N ARG A 37 3.60 -19.97 15.90
CA ARG A 37 2.59 -20.29 14.88
C ARG A 37 3.16 -21.06 13.68
N GLY A 38 4.35 -20.68 13.22
CA GLY A 38 5.02 -21.27 12.04
C GLY A 38 5.99 -22.40 12.40
N ALA A 39 6.17 -22.75 13.68
CA ALA A 39 7.23 -23.64 14.16
C ALA A 39 8.61 -23.27 13.59
N LEU A 40 8.92 -21.98 13.53
CA LEU A 40 10.09 -21.46 12.83
C LEU A 40 11.39 -21.76 13.61
N LEU A 41 12.41 -22.22 12.92
CA LEU A 41 13.75 -22.41 13.47
C LEU A 41 14.51 -21.07 13.52
N THR A 42 14.14 -20.19 14.44
CA THR A 42 14.72 -18.86 14.65
C THR A 42 14.42 -18.38 16.08
N ASP A 43 14.87 -17.20 16.44
CA ASP A 43 14.60 -16.54 17.71
C ASP A 43 14.21 -15.06 17.51
N PRO A 44 13.49 -14.43 18.49
CA PRO A 44 13.05 -13.05 18.40
C PRO A 44 14.17 -12.03 18.24
N GLY A 45 15.33 -12.29 18.85
CA GLY A 45 16.53 -11.45 18.75
C GLY A 45 17.10 -11.43 17.34
N TRP A 46 17.14 -12.60 16.69
CA TRP A 46 17.57 -12.70 15.29
C TRP A 46 16.65 -11.93 14.34
N ILE A 47 15.31 -12.06 14.50
CA ILE A 47 14.33 -11.33 13.69
C ILE A 47 14.55 -9.82 13.85
N ARG A 48 14.59 -9.32 15.08
CA ARG A 48 14.84 -7.92 15.39
C ARG A 48 16.14 -7.40 14.80
N ALA A 49 17.25 -8.11 14.99
CA ALA A 49 18.56 -7.70 14.50
C ALA A 49 18.63 -7.64 12.96
N ARG A 50 17.86 -8.47 12.26
CA ARG A 50 17.85 -8.54 10.80
C ARG A 50 16.88 -7.60 10.13
N THR A 51 15.75 -7.32 10.76
CA THR A 51 14.63 -6.60 10.13
C THR A 51 14.29 -5.27 10.82
N GLY A 52 14.60 -5.15 12.10
CA GLY A 52 14.13 -4.08 12.97
C GLY A 52 12.74 -4.34 13.55
N ILE A 53 12.06 -5.45 13.19
CA ILE A 53 10.66 -5.73 13.54
C ILE A 53 10.58 -6.41 14.90
N GLU A 54 9.73 -5.89 15.79
CA GLU A 54 9.36 -6.49 17.07
C GLU A 54 7.91 -6.98 17.08
N ARG A 55 7.02 -6.20 16.44
CA ARG A 55 5.59 -6.49 16.36
C ARG A 55 5.04 -6.24 14.97
N ARG A 56 3.85 -6.77 14.70
CA ARG A 56 3.02 -6.47 13.53
C ARG A 56 1.55 -6.62 13.88
N ARG A 57 0.71 -6.22 12.95
CA ARG A 57 -0.73 -6.42 13.08
C ARG A 57 -1.17 -7.52 12.12
N HIS A 58 -2.03 -8.40 12.57
CA HIS A 58 -2.65 -9.43 11.73
C HIS A 58 -4.16 -9.30 11.79
N VAL A 59 -4.82 -9.42 10.65
CA VAL A 59 -6.28 -9.49 10.59
C VAL A 59 -6.82 -10.72 11.31
N SER A 60 -8.06 -10.61 11.78
CA SER A 60 -8.84 -11.77 12.25
C SER A 60 -9.39 -12.54 11.04
N PRO A 61 -9.70 -13.83 11.17
CA PRO A 61 -10.40 -14.58 10.12
C PRO A 61 -11.66 -13.83 9.66
N GLY A 62 -11.87 -13.78 8.35
CA GLY A 62 -13.00 -13.07 7.73
C GLY A 62 -12.78 -11.57 7.49
N THR A 63 -11.72 -10.96 8.00
CA THR A 63 -11.39 -9.56 7.67
C THR A 63 -10.62 -9.48 6.35
N SER A 64 -11.14 -8.73 5.41
CA SER A 64 -10.58 -8.56 4.07
C SER A 64 -9.74 -7.29 3.92
N THR A 65 -9.03 -7.18 2.79
CA THR A 65 -8.34 -5.94 2.40
C THR A 65 -9.32 -4.78 2.21
N GLY A 66 -10.51 -5.05 1.65
CA GLY A 66 -11.57 -4.07 1.50
C GLY A 66 -12.08 -3.51 2.83
N ASP A 67 -12.13 -4.35 3.88
CA ASP A 67 -12.53 -3.90 5.24
C ASP A 67 -11.54 -2.86 5.80
N LEU A 68 -10.24 -3.16 5.67
CA LEU A 68 -9.18 -2.23 6.08
C LEU A 68 -9.21 -0.94 5.24
N ALA A 69 -9.42 -1.08 3.91
CA ALA A 69 -9.49 0.05 2.99
C ALA A 69 -10.65 1.00 3.33
N VAL A 70 -11.82 0.46 3.67
CA VAL A 70 -12.99 1.25 4.09
C VAL A 70 -12.69 2.01 5.38
N GLY A 71 -12.07 1.36 6.38
CA GLY A 71 -11.68 2.01 7.64
C GLY A 71 -10.70 3.16 7.39
N ALA A 72 -9.61 2.93 6.65
CA ALA A 72 -8.62 3.95 6.34
C ALA A 72 -9.21 5.10 5.51
N GLY A 73 -10.07 4.78 4.54
CA GLY A 73 -10.79 5.77 3.72
C GLY A 73 -11.69 6.65 4.57
N ARG A 74 -12.52 6.07 5.45
CA ARG A 74 -13.39 6.82 6.37
C ARG A 74 -12.59 7.74 7.28
N ALA A 75 -11.48 7.23 7.83
CA ALA A 75 -10.56 8.01 8.66
C ALA A 75 -9.96 9.21 7.90
N ALA A 76 -9.54 9.02 6.64
CA ALA A 76 -9.02 10.11 5.81
C ALA A 76 -10.10 11.16 5.49
N LEU A 77 -11.34 10.75 5.24
CA LEU A 77 -12.47 11.67 5.03
C LEU A 77 -12.81 12.45 6.30
N ALA A 78 -12.79 11.81 7.46
CA ALA A 78 -13.00 12.48 8.75
C ALA A 78 -11.87 13.50 9.02
N SER A 79 -10.62 13.15 8.72
CA SER A 79 -9.46 14.06 8.80
C SER A 79 -9.61 15.28 7.91
N ALA A 80 -10.24 15.14 6.74
CA ALA A 80 -10.48 16.21 5.77
C ALA A 80 -11.75 17.04 6.03
N GLY A 81 -12.44 16.85 7.16
CA GLY A 81 -13.68 17.58 7.48
C GLY A 81 -14.88 17.15 6.65
N GLY A 82 -14.91 15.92 6.14
CA GLY A 82 -16.06 15.35 5.43
C GLY A 82 -16.16 15.74 3.95
N VAL A 83 -15.07 16.17 3.33
CA VAL A 83 -15.01 16.41 1.88
C VAL A 83 -15.35 15.12 1.14
N ARG A 84 -16.29 15.18 0.17
CA ARG A 84 -16.70 14.02 -0.63
C ARG A 84 -15.73 13.78 -1.79
N PRO A 85 -15.11 12.60 -1.89
CA PRO A 85 -14.28 12.23 -3.02
C PRO A 85 -15.10 12.11 -4.33
N ASP A 86 -14.45 12.42 -5.44
CA ASP A 86 -14.93 12.19 -6.79
C ASP A 86 -14.23 11.05 -7.53
N LEU A 87 -13.18 10.49 -6.88
CA LEU A 87 -12.40 9.36 -7.38
C LEU A 87 -11.82 8.55 -6.22
N VAL A 88 -11.79 7.21 -6.33
CA VAL A 88 -11.11 6.31 -5.39
C VAL A 88 -10.05 5.49 -6.12
N LEU A 89 -8.81 5.55 -5.63
CA LEU A 89 -7.71 4.68 -6.06
C LEU A 89 -7.30 3.80 -4.89
N LEU A 90 -7.30 2.48 -5.10
CA LEU A 90 -6.84 1.51 -4.11
C LEU A 90 -5.57 0.83 -4.59
N ALA A 91 -4.46 1.04 -3.90
CA ALA A 91 -3.24 0.30 -4.11
C ALA A 91 -3.25 -0.97 -3.26
N THR A 92 -3.24 -2.13 -3.91
CA THR A 92 -3.21 -3.42 -3.21
C THR A 92 -2.57 -4.52 -4.08
N SER A 93 -1.96 -5.49 -3.39
CA SER A 93 -1.46 -6.75 -3.95
C SER A 93 -2.30 -7.94 -3.47
N THR A 94 -3.22 -7.68 -2.54
CA THR A 94 -4.10 -8.66 -1.91
C THR A 94 -5.57 -8.24 -2.08
N PRO A 95 -6.06 -8.08 -3.32
CA PRO A 95 -7.45 -7.69 -3.56
C PRO A 95 -8.41 -8.75 -3.02
N ASP A 96 -9.62 -8.34 -2.62
CA ASP A 96 -10.63 -9.26 -2.08
C ASP A 96 -11.02 -10.35 -3.09
N HIS A 97 -11.00 -10.00 -4.39
CA HIS A 97 -11.27 -10.91 -5.50
C HIS A 97 -10.28 -10.69 -6.65
N PRO A 98 -9.93 -11.74 -7.42
CA PRO A 98 -9.18 -11.56 -8.67
C PRO A 98 -9.92 -10.69 -9.71
N CYS A 99 -11.25 -10.65 -9.64
CA CYS A 99 -12.16 -9.86 -10.46
C CYS A 99 -13.55 -9.85 -9.78
N PRO A 100 -14.20 -8.69 -9.64
CA PRO A 100 -13.77 -7.35 -10.07
C PRO A 100 -12.67 -6.74 -9.18
N ALA A 101 -12.26 -5.49 -9.49
CA ALA A 101 -11.41 -4.68 -8.61
C ALA A 101 -12.11 -4.40 -7.27
N THR A 102 -11.33 -4.20 -6.20
CA THR A 102 -11.84 -3.95 -4.85
C THR A 102 -12.29 -2.48 -4.64
N ALA A 103 -11.67 -1.52 -5.33
CA ALA A 103 -11.97 -0.09 -5.14
C ALA A 103 -13.44 0.30 -5.38
N PRO A 104 -14.20 -0.25 -6.36
CA PRO A 104 -15.63 0.06 -6.52
C PRO A 104 -16.47 -0.33 -5.30
N GLU A 105 -16.21 -1.48 -4.68
CA GLU A 105 -16.90 -1.90 -3.46
C GLU A 105 -16.53 -0.99 -2.28
N VAL A 106 -15.26 -0.65 -2.14
CA VAL A 106 -14.80 0.32 -1.11
C VAL A 106 -15.52 1.65 -1.28
N ALA A 107 -15.63 2.19 -2.49
CA ALA A 107 -16.34 3.42 -2.77
C ALA A 107 -17.84 3.34 -2.39
N HIS A 108 -18.49 2.21 -2.71
CA HIS A 108 -19.88 1.94 -2.32
C HIS A 108 -20.04 1.90 -0.79
N ARG A 109 -19.18 1.16 -0.08
CA ARG A 109 -19.22 1.02 1.39
C ARG A 109 -18.87 2.33 2.13
N LEU A 110 -18.15 3.23 1.49
CA LEU A 110 -17.92 4.61 1.96
C LEU A 110 -19.12 5.54 1.71
N GLY A 111 -20.18 5.08 1.03
CA GLY A 111 -21.37 5.87 0.72
C GLY A 111 -21.13 6.96 -0.33
N LEU A 112 -20.14 6.80 -1.21
CA LEU A 112 -19.76 7.83 -2.17
C LEU A 112 -20.69 7.90 -3.40
N GLY A 113 -21.59 6.92 -3.56
CA GLY A 113 -22.48 6.83 -4.73
C GLY A 113 -21.69 6.48 -6.00
N THR A 114 -22.06 7.12 -7.13
CA THR A 114 -21.38 6.87 -8.41
C THR A 114 -20.16 7.78 -8.55
N VAL A 115 -18.98 7.21 -8.32
CA VAL A 115 -17.67 7.86 -8.50
C VAL A 115 -16.73 6.94 -9.29
N GLY A 116 -15.70 7.49 -9.93
CA GLY A 116 -14.64 6.68 -10.51
C GLY A 116 -13.91 5.87 -9.43
N ALA A 117 -13.66 4.56 -9.67
CA ALA A 117 -12.93 3.74 -8.71
C ALA A 117 -12.16 2.63 -9.42
N PHE A 118 -10.87 2.43 -9.10
CA PHE A 118 -10.04 1.36 -9.65
C PHE A 118 -8.85 1.02 -8.76
N ASP A 119 -8.35 -0.21 -8.92
CA ASP A 119 -7.17 -0.69 -8.21
C ASP A 119 -5.88 -0.36 -8.97
N VAL A 120 -4.80 -0.14 -8.20
CA VAL A 120 -3.43 0.06 -8.70
C VAL A 120 -2.56 -1.07 -8.18
N SER A 121 -1.99 -1.88 -9.08
CA SER A 121 -1.10 -2.99 -8.74
C SER A 121 0.35 -2.64 -9.05
N ALA A 122 1.11 -2.25 -8.01
CA ALA A 122 2.55 -2.01 -8.08
C ALA A 122 3.25 -2.47 -6.79
N VAL A 123 2.70 -3.47 -6.13
CA VAL A 123 3.18 -4.11 -4.90
C VAL A 123 3.53 -3.02 -3.86
N CYS A 124 4.68 -3.12 -3.19
CA CYS A 124 5.06 -2.19 -2.11
C CYS A 124 5.23 -0.72 -2.55
N SER A 125 5.40 -0.44 -3.85
CA SER A 125 5.41 0.93 -4.39
C SER A 125 4.01 1.44 -4.78
N GLY A 126 2.97 0.62 -4.62
CA GLY A 126 1.61 0.87 -5.07
C GLY A 126 1.02 2.19 -4.59
N PHE A 127 1.21 2.54 -3.32
CA PHE A 127 0.74 3.83 -2.80
C PHE A 127 1.34 5.03 -3.55
N LEU A 128 2.65 5.03 -3.79
CA LEU A 128 3.29 6.15 -4.49
C LEU A 128 2.92 6.20 -5.97
N TYR A 129 2.66 5.04 -6.61
CA TYR A 129 2.09 5.00 -7.95
C TYR A 129 0.68 5.59 -7.98
N ALA A 130 -0.19 5.17 -7.07
CA ALA A 130 -1.56 5.71 -6.95
C ALA A 130 -1.55 7.22 -6.63
N LEU A 131 -0.65 7.68 -5.74
CA LEU A 131 -0.46 9.09 -5.42
C LEU A 131 -0.02 9.90 -6.65
N ALA A 132 0.90 9.37 -7.46
CA ALA A 132 1.36 10.01 -8.69
C ALA A 132 0.24 10.11 -9.74
N VAL A 133 -0.56 9.05 -9.90
CA VAL A 133 -1.74 9.04 -10.78
C VAL A 133 -2.76 10.09 -10.31
N ALA A 134 -3.13 10.07 -9.03
CA ALA A 134 -4.07 11.03 -8.44
C ALA A 134 -3.59 12.49 -8.61
N ALA A 135 -2.31 12.75 -8.33
CA ALA A 135 -1.73 14.09 -8.51
C ALA A 135 -1.75 14.55 -9.98
N GLY A 136 -1.52 13.62 -10.92
CA GLY A 136 -1.65 13.88 -12.36
C GLY A 136 -3.07 14.22 -12.77
N LEU A 137 -4.06 13.50 -12.26
CA LEU A 137 -5.49 13.71 -12.54
C LEU A 137 -6.00 15.04 -11.96
N VAL A 138 -5.57 15.40 -10.76
CA VAL A 138 -5.87 16.73 -10.16
C VAL A 138 -5.27 17.84 -11.03
N ARG A 139 -4.01 17.72 -11.42
CA ARG A 139 -3.34 18.72 -12.28
C ARG A 139 -3.99 18.85 -13.65
N GLY A 140 -4.47 17.73 -14.21
CA GLY A 140 -5.21 17.68 -15.47
C GLY A 140 -6.67 18.10 -15.39
N GLY A 141 -7.20 18.44 -14.19
CA GLY A 141 -8.60 18.82 -13.99
C GLY A 141 -9.60 17.69 -14.20
N VAL A 142 -9.16 16.43 -14.16
CA VAL A 142 -10.03 15.24 -14.32
C VAL A 142 -10.80 14.92 -13.04
N CYS A 143 -10.19 15.17 -11.88
CA CYS A 143 -10.82 15.05 -10.58
C CYS A 143 -10.35 16.16 -9.64
N ALA A 144 -11.17 16.49 -8.63
CA ALA A 144 -10.88 17.52 -7.65
C ALA A 144 -10.58 16.97 -6.24
N ALA A 145 -11.06 15.77 -5.92
CA ALA A 145 -10.92 15.19 -4.59
C ALA A 145 -10.64 13.67 -4.65
N PRO A 146 -9.51 13.23 -5.23
CA PRO A 146 -9.20 11.80 -5.24
C PRO A 146 -8.81 11.31 -3.85
N LEU A 147 -9.44 10.19 -3.44
CA LEU A 147 -9.08 9.42 -2.27
C LEU A 147 -8.11 8.31 -2.68
N VAL A 148 -6.88 8.38 -2.20
CA VAL A 148 -5.83 7.38 -2.45
C VAL A 148 -5.70 6.51 -1.22
N ILE A 149 -5.98 5.23 -1.36
CA ILE A 149 -5.91 4.24 -0.29
C ILE A 149 -4.83 3.22 -0.65
N ALA A 150 -4.08 2.75 0.33
CA ALA A 150 -3.29 1.53 0.22
C ALA A 150 -3.69 0.59 1.36
N ALA A 151 -4.07 -0.64 1.02
CA ALA A 151 -4.54 -1.63 1.97
C ALA A 151 -4.00 -3.01 1.61
N GLU A 152 -3.56 -3.77 2.62
CA GLU A 152 -2.95 -5.07 2.42
C GLU A 152 -3.29 -6.04 3.56
N THR A 153 -3.57 -7.27 3.19
CA THR A 153 -3.69 -8.43 4.08
C THR A 153 -2.66 -9.48 3.67
N TYR A 154 -1.37 -9.16 3.84
CA TYR A 154 -0.27 -10.04 3.42
C TYR A 154 -0.27 -11.38 4.13
N THR A 155 -0.85 -11.45 5.34
CA THR A 155 -1.03 -12.72 6.06
C THR A 155 -1.89 -13.74 5.29
N SER A 156 -2.64 -13.31 4.26
CA SER A 156 -3.43 -14.18 3.38
C SER A 156 -2.61 -14.90 2.31
N ILE A 157 -1.40 -14.40 2.01
CA ILE A 157 -0.54 -14.95 0.93
C ILE A 157 0.83 -15.40 1.42
N VAL A 158 1.21 -15.09 2.66
CA VAL A 158 2.49 -15.52 3.25
C VAL A 158 2.33 -16.91 3.87
N ASP A 159 3.27 -17.83 3.56
CA ASP A 159 3.34 -19.12 4.24
C ASP A 159 3.81 -18.90 5.70
N PRO A 160 3.00 -19.26 6.70
CA PRO A 160 3.39 -19.13 8.10
C PRO A 160 4.61 -19.97 8.48
N ALA A 161 4.93 -21.03 7.73
CA ALA A 161 6.09 -21.89 7.94
C ALA A 161 7.38 -21.39 7.25
N ASP A 162 7.29 -20.35 6.39
CA ASP A 162 8.47 -19.77 5.77
C ASP A 162 9.18 -18.80 6.73
N ARG A 163 10.31 -19.24 7.31
CA ARG A 163 11.12 -18.41 8.20
C ARG A 163 11.66 -17.13 7.57
N THR A 164 11.64 -17.00 6.24
CA THR A 164 12.25 -15.87 5.52
C THR A 164 11.23 -14.76 5.27
N THR A 165 9.94 -15.06 5.19
CA THR A 165 8.87 -14.11 4.92
C THR A 165 7.88 -13.95 6.06
N ALA A 166 7.47 -15.03 6.75
CA ALA A 166 6.50 -14.97 7.83
C ALA A 166 6.84 -13.95 8.94
N PRO A 167 8.12 -13.79 9.37
CA PRO A 167 8.46 -12.82 10.40
C PRO A 167 8.41 -11.35 9.93
N ILE A 168 8.25 -11.08 8.62
CA ILE A 168 8.40 -9.74 8.07
C ILE A 168 7.05 -9.02 7.99
N PHE A 169 6.02 -9.70 7.47
CA PHE A 169 4.80 -9.05 7.04
C PHE A 169 3.77 -8.82 8.13
N GLY A 170 3.07 -7.70 8.02
CA GLY A 170 1.87 -7.34 8.76
C GLY A 170 0.78 -6.83 7.83
N ASP A 171 -0.42 -6.68 8.37
CA ASP A 171 -1.62 -6.19 7.68
C ASP A 171 -1.96 -4.79 8.12
N GLY A 172 -2.57 -4.00 7.24
CA GLY A 172 -3.00 -2.65 7.56
C GLY A 172 -3.38 -1.84 6.33
N ALA A 173 -3.97 -0.68 6.56
CA ALA A 173 -4.32 0.27 5.53
C ALA A 173 -4.03 1.71 5.95
N GLY A 174 -3.63 2.52 4.98
CA GLY A 174 -3.51 3.97 5.13
C GLY A 174 -4.08 4.68 3.91
N ALA A 175 -4.58 5.90 4.09
CA ALA A 175 -5.22 6.66 3.04
C ALA A 175 -4.87 8.15 3.13
N VAL A 176 -4.88 8.81 1.97
CA VAL A 176 -4.83 10.28 1.88
C VAL A 176 -5.92 10.79 0.95
N LEU A 177 -6.55 11.91 1.31
CA LEU A 177 -7.40 12.68 0.43
C LEU A 177 -6.59 13.82 -0.17
N LEU A 178 -6.72 14.03 -1.48
CA LEU A 178 -6.07 15.15 -2.16
C LEU A 178 -7.12 16.20 -2.59
N ARG A 179 -6.63 17.42 -2.82
CA ARG A 179 -7.37 18.52 -3.45
C ARG A 179 -6.44 19.34 -4.37
N PRO A 180 -6.97 20.14 -5.28
CA PRO A 180 -6.16 21.14 -5.96
C PRO A 180 -5.72 22.26 -4.98
N GLY A 181 -4.50 22.78 -5.18
CA GLY A 181 -3.96 23.88 -4.38
C GLY A 181 -2.68 24.47 -4.96
N GLY A 182 -2.03 25.33 -4.21
CA GLY A 182 -0.79 26.01 -4.57
C GLY A 182 0.46 25.16 -4.27
N ARG A 183 1.56 25.47 -4.97
CA ARG A 183 2.85 24.78 -4.75
C ARG A 183 3.47 25.06 -3.39
N ASP A 184 3.14 26.20 -2.79
CA ASP A 184 3.70 26.64 -1.51
C ASP A 184 2.85 26.24 -0.30
N GLU A 185 1.73 25.55 -0.55
CA GLU A 185 0.87 25.06 0.53
C GLU A 185 1.51 23.86 1.23
N PRO A 186 1.34 23.70 2.56
CA PRO A 186 1.59 22.44 3.25
C PRO A 186 0.79 21.30 2.62
N GLY A 187 1.45 20.16 2.39
CA GLY A 187 0.84 19.01 1.72
C GLY A 187 0.98 18.99 0.18
N ALA A 188 1.60 20.01 -0.44
CA ALA A 188 1.75 20.10 -1.87
C ALA A 188 2.66 18.98 -2.42
N VAL A 189 2.15 18.20 -3.38
CA VAL A 189 2.89 17.17 -4.13
C VAL A 189 3.65 17.85 -5.28
N LEU A 190 4.96 18.01 -5.12
CA LEU A 190 5.78 18.86 -5.98
C LEU A 190 6.40 18.12 -7.16
N ALA A 191 6.85 16.88 -6.93
CA ALA A 191 7.50 16.06 -7.93
C ALA A 191 7.33 14.57 -7.63
N THR A 192 7.26 13.77 -8.69
CA THR A 192 7.23 12.30 -8.61
C THR A 192 8.22 11.69 -9.59
N ASP A 193 8.75 10.50 -9.26
CA ASP A 193 9.56 9.67 -10.12
C ASP A 193 9.06 8.24 -10.02
N LEU A 194 8.77 7.61 -11.17
CA LEU A 194 8.28 6.24 -11.27
C LEU A 194 9.20 5.43 -12.15
N GLY A 195 9.36 4.15 -11.86
CA GLY A 195 10.09 3.26 -12.73
C GLY A 195 9.84 1.78 -12.45
N SER A 196 10.10 0.95 -13.45
CA SER A 196 9.95 -0.50 -13.36
C SER A 196 11.04 -1.25 -14.12
N ASP A 197 11.24 -2.51 -13.75
CA ASP A 197 12.20 -3.42 -14.39
C ASP A 197 11.65 -4.86 -14.32
N GLY A 198 10.97 -5.27 -15.40
CA GLY A 198 10.31 -6.57 -15.47
C GLY A 198 11.27 -7.77 -15.46
N SER A 199 12.59 -7.57 -15.63
CA SER A 199 13.58 -8.64 -15.54
C SER A 199 13.66 -9.21 -14.11
N GLY A 200 13.29 -8.43 -13.10
CA GLY A 200 13.30 -8.82 -11.68
C GLY A 200 12.03 -9.51 -11.17
N ARG A 201 11.04 -9.81 -12.04
CA ARG A 201 9.72 -10.30 -11.59
C ARG A 201 9.77 -11.57 -10.73
N ALA A 202 10.73 -12.46 -10.98
CA ALA A 202 10.84 -13.72 -10.27
C ALA A 202 11.33 -13.56 -8.82
N ALA A 203 12.03 -12.45 -8.51
CA ALA A 203 12.60 -12.22 -7.19
C ALA A 203 11.57 -11.84 -6.11
N ILE A 204 10.37 -11.38 -6.51
CA ILE A 204 9.23 -11.15 -5.63
C ILE A 204 7.97 -11.57 -6.39
N THR A 205 7.32 -12.67 -5.97
CA THR A 205 6.21 -13.24 -6.75
C THR A 205 5.32 -14.16 -5.92
N VAL A 206 4.06 -14.29 -6.33
CA VAL A 206 3.20 -15.45 -6.06
C VAL A 206 3.02 -16.17 -7.39
N PRO A 207 3.63 -17.35 -7.59
CA PRO A 207 3.67 -18.00 -8.90
C PRO A 207 2.32 -18.46 -9.43
N GLY A 208 1.43 -18.92 -8.54
CA GLY A 208 0.14 -19.52 -8.87
C GLY A 208 -1.04 -18.56 -8.75
N GLY A 209 -2.18 -18.94 -9.28
CA GLY A 209 -3.45 -18.22 -9.15
C GLY A 209 -3.72 -17.17 -10.23
N GLY A 210 -2.71 -16.75 -11.00
CA GLY A 210 -2.88 -15.82 -12.13
C GLY A 210 -3.11 -16.55 -13.47
N ALA A 211 -3.28 -15.78 -14.55
CA ALA A 211 -3.57 -16.31 -15.88
C ALA A 211 -2.47 -17.26 -16.44
N ARG A 212 -1.22 -17.08 -16.01
CA ARG A 212 -0.11 -17.98 -16.41
C ARG A 212 -0.22 -19.37 -15.79
N HIS A 213 -0.66 -19.43 -14.50
CA HIS A 213 -0.86 -20.65 -13.73
C HIS A 213 -2.23 -20.57 -13.03
N PRO A 214 -3.34 -20.76 -13.78
CA PRO A 214 -4.68 -20.60 -13.23
C PRO A 214 -5.01 -21.73 -12.24
N ARG A 215 -5.86 -21.43 -11.25
CA ARG A 215 -6.19 -22.35 -10.13
C ARG A 215 -6.72 -23.71 -10.54
N HIS A 216 -7.37 -23.83 -11.71
CA HIS A 216 -7.92 -25.09 -12.24
C HIS A 216 -6.88 -25.98 -12.93
N ARG A 217 -5.62 -25.57 -12.99
CA ARG A 217 -4.49 -26.39 -13.49
C ARG A 217 -3.52 -26.68 -12.35
N PRO A 218 -2.75 -27.79 -12.46
CA PRO A 218 -1.71 -28.06 -11.46
C PRO A 218 -0.80 -26.85 -11.27
N PRO A 219 -0.52 -26.45 -10.02
CA PRO A 219 0.39 -25.35 -9.74
C PRO A 219 1.83 -25.74 -10.14
N PRO A 220 2.72 -24.75 -10.40
CA PRO A 220 4.12 -25.00 -10.76
C PRO A 220 4.97 -25.58 -9.61
N GLY A 221 4.41 -25.71 -8.40
CA GLY A 221 5.04 -26.31 -7.22
C GLY A 221 4.09 -26.28 -6.03
N PRO A 222 4.41 -26.98 -4.92
CA PRO A 222 3.55 -27.07 -3.74
C PRO A 222 3.26 -25.70 -3.11
N ASP A 223 4.24 -24.80 -3.12
CA ASP A 223 4.17 -23.49 -2.46
C ASP A 223 3.78 -22.37 -3.43
N ALA A 224 3.29 -22.73 -4.64
CA ALA A 224 3.05 -21.76 -5.71
C ALA A 224 1.99 -20.68 -5.38
N HIS A 225 1.14 -20.92 -4.40
CA HIS A 225 0.11 -19.97 -3.96
C HIS A 225 0.60 -19.04 -2.86
N PHE A 226 1.82 -19.24 -2.35
CA PHE A 226 2.43 -18.38 -1.36
C PHE A 226 3.37 -17.35 -1.98
N PHE A 227 3.62 -16.32 -1.23
CA PHE A 227 4.54 -15.25 -1.55
C PHE A 227 6.00 -15.72 -1.40
N HIS A 228 6.80 -15.50 -2.43
CA HIS A 228 8.24 -15.80 -2.46
C HIS A 228 9.07 -14.53 -2.63
N MET A 229 10.20 -14.44 -1.92
CA MET A 229 11.12 -13.30 -2.01
C MET A 229 12.58 -13.71 -1.91
N GLU A 230 13.38 -13.31 -2.91
CA GLU A 230 14.84 -13.46 -2.92
C GLU A 230 15.52 -12.29 -2.16
N GLY A 231 15.50 -12.31 -0.84
CA GLY A 231 15.83 -11.17 0.01
C GLY A 231 17.16 -10.47 -0.29
N ARG A 232 18.24 -11.20 -0.68
CA ARG A 232 19.55 -10.59 -1.01
C ARG A 232 19.49 -9.77 -2.31
N ALA A 233 18.88 -10.31 -3.35
CA ALA A 233 18.72 -9.63 -4.63
C ALA A 233 17.82 -8.39 -4.47
N VAL A 234 16.70 -8.56 -3.77
CA VAL A 234 15.74 -7.49 -3.44
C VAL A 234 16.44 -6.36 -2.68
N TYR A 235 17.24 -6.65 -1.65
CA TYR A 235 17.98 -5.63 -0.89
C TYR A 235 18.85 -4.74 -1.78
N ALA A 236 19.69 -5.35 -2.63
CA ALA A 236 20.62 -4.62 -3.49
C ALA A 236 19.89 -3.72 -4.50
N HIS A 237 18.81 -4.24 -5.10
CA HIS A 237 17.98 -3.47 -6.03
C HIS A 237 17.21 -2.35 -5.33
N ALA A 238 16.61 -2.61 -4.16
CA ALA A 238 15.86 -1.62 -3.37
C ALA A 238 16.75 -0.43 -3.02
N VAL A 239 17.91 -0.64 -2.38
CA VAL A 239 18.82 0.44 -2.01
C VAL A 239 19.23 1.28 -3.23
N ARG A 240 19.63 0.63 -4.33
CA ARG A 240 20.06 1.33 -5.54
C ARG A 240 18.94 2.13 -6.20
N ARG A 241 17.75 1.52 -6.38
CA ARG A 241 16.63 2.13 -7.10
C ARG A 241 15.97 3.23 -6.28
N MET A 242 15.73 3.02 -4.99
CA MET A 242 15.20 4.04 -4.10
C MET A 242 16.13 5.26 -4.01
N THR A 243 17.44 5.07 -3.88
CA THR A 243 18.40 6.19 -3.87
C THR A 243 18.32 7.00 -5.16
N ARG A 244 18.43 6.35 -6.34
CA ARG A 244 18.42 7.05 -7.64
C ARG A 244 17.09 7.77 -7.91
N SER A 245 15.98 7.13 -7.59
CA SER A 245 14.65 7.73 -7.73
C SER A 245 14.48 8.94 -6.80
N SER A 246 14.96 8.83 -5.56
CA SER A 246 14.98 9.94 -4.60
C SER A 246 15.83 11.12 -5.10
N GLU A 247 17.01 10.86 -5.62
CA GLU A 247 17.86 11.91 -6.24
C GLU A 247 17.16 12.59 -7.42
N ALA A 248 16.48 11.80 -8.27
CA ALA A 248 15.75 12.35 -9.42
C ALA A 248 14.60 13.27 -8.99
N VAL A 249 13.80 12.85 -7.99
CA VAL A 249 12.68 13.65 -7.51
C VAL A 249 13.13 14.90 -6.76
N LEU A 250 14.21 14.81 -5.99
CA LEU A 250 14.79 15.96 -5.28
C LEU A 250 15.31 17.02 -6.26
N ARG A 251 16.00 16.59 -7.36
CA ARG A 251 16.41 17.53 -8.42
C ARG A 251 15.22 18.21 -9.08
N ARG A 252 14.12 17.47 -9.39
CA ARG A 252 12.89 18.05 -9.96
C ARG A 252 12.20 19.04 -9.02
N ALA A 253 12.30 18.80 -7.72
CA ALA A 253 11.77 19.70 -6.68
C ALA A 253 12.70 20.89 -6.38
N GLY A 254 13.94 20.90 -6.89
CA GLY A 254 14.94 21.91 -6.57
C GLY A 254 15.48 21.82 -5.15
N TRP A 255 15.48 20.61 -4.55
CA TRP A 255 15.88 20.39 -3.17
C TRP A 255 17.25 19.68 -3.07
N ALA A 256 18.09 20.13 -2.15
CA ALA A 256 19.26 19.39 -1.73
C ALA A 256 18.84 18.29 -0.72
N ALA A 257 19.37 17.09 -0.83
CA ALA A 257 18.97 15.98 0.05
C ALA A 257 19.16 16.27 1.55
N PRO A 258 20.23 16.96 2.02
CA PRO A 258 20.37 17.33 3.44
C PRO A 258 19.31 18.32 3.94
N SER A 259 18.55 18.96 3.04
CA SER A 259 17.45 19.87 3.42
C SER A 259 16.12 19.16 3.67
N VAL A 260 16.05 17.84 3.43
CA VAL A 260 14.88 17.01 3.74
C VAL A 260 14.73 16.91 5.26
N ARG A 261 13.55 17.22 5.76
CA ARG A 261 13.20 17.17 7.20
C ARG A 261 12.37 15.95 7.56
N ALA A 262 11.72 15.33 6.58
CA ALA A 262 11.07 14.03 6.77
C ALA A 262 11.43 13.09 5.61
N PHE A 263 12.17 12.04 5.91
CA PHE A 263 12.41 10.92 5.00
C PHE A 263 11.58 9.72 5.45
N ILE A 264 10.69 9.27 4.60
CA ILE A 264 9.80 8.14 4.83
C ILE A 264 9.96 7.15 3.68
N GLY A 265 10.65 6.05 3.95
CA GLY A 265 10.76 4.94 2.99
C GLY A 265 9.70 3.87 3.24
N HIS A 266 9.45 3.03 2.22
CA HIS A 266 8.69 1.79 2.40
C HIS A 266 9.31 0.94 3.51
N GLN A 267 8.51 0.53 4.49
CA GLN A 267 8.90 -0.16 5.72
C GLN A 267 9.19 -1.66 5.47
N ALA A 268 10.09 -1.98 4.55
CA ALA A 268 10.45 -3.36 4.22
C ALA A 268 11.44 -3.98 5.22
N ASN A 269 12.45 -3.21 5.59
CA ASN A 269 13.55 -3.62 6.46
C ASN A 269 14.31 -2.36 6.91
N GLN A 270 14.57 -2.22 8.20
CA GLN A 270 15.26 -1.05 8.77
C GLN A 270 16.62 -0.80 8.08
N ARG A 271 17.36 -1.86 7.76
CA ARG A 271 18.68 -1.75 7.11
C ARG A 271 18.62 -1.16 5.71
N ILE A 272 17.52 -1.36 4.96
CA ILE A 272 17.30 -0.71 3.65
C ILE A 272 17.09 0.78 3.86
N LEU A 273 16.26 1.16 4.82
CA LEU A 273 15.95 2.56 5.13
C LEU A 273 17.20 3.32 5.54
N ASP A 274 18.00 2.74 6.44
CA ASP A 274 19.27 3.33 6.88
C ASP A 274 20.22 3.50 5.70
N SER A 275 20.41 2.44 4.87
CA SER A 275 21.31 2.48 3.72
C SER A 275 20.90 3.53 2.68
N VAL A 276 19.61 3.74 2.44
CA VAL A 276 19.12 4.77 1.52
C VAL A 276 19.32 6.16 2.13
N GLY A 277 18.96 6.35 3.40
CA GLY A 277 19.16 7.62 4.12
C GLY A 277 20.63 8.04 4.19
N ASP A 278 21.55 7.10 4.46
CA ASP A 278 23.00 7.33 4.48
C ASP A 278 23.51 7.77 3.12
N ARG A 279 23.11 7.07 2.03
CA ARG A 279 23.52 7.40 0.66
C ARG A 279 23.02 8.77 0.21
N LEU A 280 21.86 9.20 0.68
CA LEU A 280 21.30 10.51 0.40
C LEU A 280 21.87 11.62 1.30
N GLY A 281 22.63 11.27 2.35
CA GLY A 281 23.12 12.22 3.34
C GLY A 281 22.02 12.85 4.20
N ILE A 282 20.88 12.16 4.37
CA ILE A 282 19.79 12.60 5.24
C ILE A 282 20.11 12.19 6.69
N ALA A 283 20.10 13.17 7.61
CA ALA A 283 20.39 12.92 9.01
C ALA A 283 19.45 11.88 9.64
N PRO A 284 19.94 10.97 10.52
CA PRO A 284 19.10 9.98 11.19
C PRO A 284 17.88 10.58 11.92
N ALA A 285 18.02 11.76 12.50
CA ALA A 285 16.92 12.46 13.18
C ALA A 285 15.76 12.88 12.26
N HIS A 286 15.95 12.82 10.93
CA HIS A 286 14.93 13.14 9.94
C HIS A 286 14.42 11.90 9.18
N ARG A 287 14.74 10.69 9.68
CA ARG A 287 14.28 9.41 9.12
C ARG A 287 13.18 8.84 10.00
N TYR A 288 11.97 8.78 9.45
CA TYR A 288 10.78 8.36 10.19
C TYR A 288 10.29 7.00 9.68
N GLY A 289 9.77 6.19 10.62
CA GLY A 289 9.24 4.87 10.32
C GLY A 289 8.57 4.25 11.53
N ASN A 290 7.75 3.24 11.28
CA ASN A 290 7.04 2.45 12.28
C ASN A 290 7.20 0.94 12.08
N ILE A 291 8.23 0.53 11.33
CA ILE A 291 8.53 -0.88 11.01
C ILE A 291 8.66 -1.75 12.27
N ARG A 292 9.18 -1.20 13.36
CA ARG A 292 9.36 -1.90 14.63
C ARG A 292 8.03 -2.45 15.16
N GLU A 293 6.94 -1.67 15.03
CA GLU A 293 5.63 -1.95 15.62
C GLU A 293 4.63 -2.54 14.60
N LEU A 294 4.78 -2.24 13.31
CA LEU A 294 3.85 -2.65 12.27
C LEU A 294 4.41 -3.66 11.27
N GLY A 295 5.73 -3.90 11.28
CA GLY A 295 6.38 -4.74 10.28
C GLY A 295 6.25 -4.16 8.86
N ASN A 296 6.34 -5.04 7.88
CA ASN A 296 6.16 -4.70 6.47
C ASN A 296 4.68 -4.85 6.07
N THR A 297 3.97 -3.77 5.93
CA THR A 297 2.58 -3.71 5.45
C THR A 297 2.50 -3.40 3.94
N ALA A 298 3.51 -3.78 3.17
CA ALA A 298 3.61 -3.62 1.72
C ALA A 298 3.22 -2.22 1.23
N ALA A 299 2.19 -2.06 0.36
CA ALA A 299 1.76 -0.76 -0.15
C ALA A 299 1.29 0.20 0.94
N ALA A 300 0.70 -0.30 2.02
CA ALA A 300 0.17 0.50 3.12
C ALA A 300 1.26 1.12 4.01
N SER A 301 2.52 0.68 3.91
CA SER A 301 3.58 1.07 4.84
C SER A 301 3.88 2.56 4.84
N VAL A 302 3.96 3.21 3.68
CA VAL A 302 4.23 4.66 3.59
C VAL A 302 3.06 5.49 4.15
N PRO A 303 1.79 5.29 3.75
CA PRO A 303 0.69 6.07 4.29
C PRO A 303 0.44 5.80 5.78
N LEU A 304 0.80 4.62 6.32
CA LEU A 304 0.76 4.36 7.75
C LEU A 304 1.80 5.16 8.54
N VAL A 305 2.98 5.44 7.97
CA VAL A 305 3.94 6.38 8.58
C VAL A 305 3.45 7.82 8.45
N LEU A 306 2.82 8.20 7.32
CA LEU A 306 2.18 9.51 7.17
C LEU A 306 1.05 9.72 8.19
N ALA A 307 0.36 8.66 8.60
CA ALA A 307 -0.71 8.70 9.59
C ALA A 307 -0.22 8.59 11.05
N ASP A 308 1.08 8.38 11.28
CA ASP A 308 1.62 8.16 12.63
C ASP A 308 1.62 9.46 13.46
N PRO A 309 0.89 9.50 14.59
CA PRO A 309 0.83 10.70 15.42
C PRO A 309 2.19 11.14 15.98
N ALA A 310 3.14 10.22 16.15
CA ALA A 310 4.48 10.56 16.62
C ALA A 310 5.26 11.35 15.55
N VAL A 311 5.11 11.00 14.29
CA VAL A 311 5.70 11.72 13.15
C VAL A 311 5.07 13.12 13.03
N HIS A 312 3.75 13.23 13.18
CA HIS A 312 3.05 14.53 13.16
C HIS A 312 3.45 15.48 14.29
N ARG A 313 3.90 14.95 15.42
CA ARG A 313 4.46 15.79 16.50
C ARG A 313 5.89 16.24 16.23
N ALA A 314 6.61 15.53 15.38
CA ALA A 314 8.03 15.77 15.10
C ALA A 314 8.29 16.60 13.85
N VAL A 315 7.37 16.59 12.89
CA VAL A 315 7.51 17.28 11.59
C VAL A 315 6.52 18.43 11.51
N VAL A 316 7.03 19.62 11.16
CA VAL A 316 6.22 20.84 11.07
C VAL A 316 5.57 20.94 9.68
N PRO A 317 4.30 21.40 9.55
CA PRO A 317 3.66 21.67 8.27
C PRO A 317 4.52 22.53 7.35
N GLY A 318 4.61 22.15 6.06
CA GLY A 318 5.43 22.82 5.06
C GLY A 318 6.88 22.32 4.97
N GLU A 319 7.35 21.49 5.91
CA GLU A 319 8.70 20.92 5.84
C GLU A 319 8.89 19.97 4.67
N ARG A 320 10.10 19.98 4.08
CA ARG A 320 10.48 19.17 2.92
C ARG A 320 10.45 17.69 3.25
N THR A 321 9.57 16.98 2.61
CA THR A 321 9.30 15.53 2.84
C THR A 321 9.63 14.73 1.60
N LEU A 322 10.40 13.67 1.77
CA LEU A 322 10.76 12.70 0.74
C LEU A 322 10.12 11.35 1.07
N LEU A 323 9.25 10.88 0.18
CA LEU A 323 8.71 9.53 0.20
C LEU A 323 9.43 8.68 -0.84
N THR A 324 9.73 7.40 -0.54
CA THR A 324 10.34 6.47 -1.50
C THR A 324 9.94 5.03 -1.23
N ALA A 325 9.74 4.24 -2.28
CA ALA A 325 9.35 2.83 -2.17
C ALA A 325 9.98 1.99 -3.29
N PHE A 326 10.13 0.69 -3.00
CA PHE A 326 10.52 -0.34 -3.95
C PHE A 326 9.68 -1.59 -3.71
N GLY A 327 9.23 -2.24 -4.77
CA GLY A 327 8.38 -3.42 -4.70
C GLY A 327 8.66 -4.45 -5.79
N GLY A 328 7.88 -5.53 -5.74
CA GLY A 328 7.89 -6.56 -6.77
C GLY A 328 7.60 -6.01 -8.15
N GLY A 329 8.12 -6.69 -9.14
CA GLY A 329 7.92 -6.34 -10.52
C GLY A 329 9.24 -6.31 -11.33
N PHE A 330 10.35 -5.65 -11.06
CA PHE A 330 10.45 -4.65 -9.96
C PHE A 330 9.73 -3.36 -10.29
N THR A 331 9.26 -2.68 -9.26
CA THR A 331 8.72 -1.32 -9.36
C THR A 331 9.34 -0.43 -8.29
N TRP A 332 9.49 0.86 -8.56
CA TRP A 332 9.93 1.85 -7.57
C TRP A 332 9.28 3.20 -7.82
N ALA A 333 9.18 3.97 -6.77
CA ALA A 333 8.67 5.33 -6.85
C ALA A 333 9.28 6.20 -5.76
N SER A 334 9.41 7.51 -6.07
CA SER A 334 9.71 8.53 -5.07
C SER A 334 8.84 9.76 -5.30
N THR A 335 8.51 10.47 -4.21
CA THR A 335 7.70 11.68 -4.23
C THR A 335 8.30 12.73 -3.30
N ALA A 336 8.47 13.95 -3.80
CA ALA A 336 8.75 15.12 -2.99
C ALA A 336 7.45 15.87 -2.71
N LEU A 337 7.12 16.07 -1.45
CA LEU A 337 5.98 16.85 -1.01
C LEU A 337 6.36 17.71 0.20
N THR A 338 5.59 18.75 0.49
CA THR A 338 5.70 19.47 1.77
C THR A 338 4.86 18.76 2.83
N TRP A 339 5.31 18.73 4.09
CA TRP A 339 4.55 18.07 5.15
C TRP A 339 3.16 18.70 5.29
N PRO A 340 2.07 17.91 5.30
CA PRO A 340 0.72 18.43 5.32
C PRO A 340 0.32 19.04 6.67
N ASP A 341 -0.53 20.06 6.63
CA ASP A 341 -1.17 20.66 7.80
C ASP A 341 -2.54 20.00 8.01
N VAL A 342 -2.51 18.75 8.43
CA VAL A 342 -3.72 17.95 8.70
C VAL A 342 -3.55 17.12 9.96
N ARG A 343 -4.63 16.86 10.66
CA ARG A 343 -4.63 15.94 11.79
C ARG A 343 -5.01 14.54 11.31
N PRO A 344 -4.13 13.54 11.39
CA PRO A 344 -4.47 12.18 10.99
C PRO A 344 -5.54 11.60 11.93
N VAL A 345 -6.41 10.75 11.37
CA VAL A 345 -7.43 9.98 12.08
C VAL A 345 -7.13 8.50 11.93
N ALA A 346 -7.38 7.71 12.95
CA ALA A 346 -7.27 6.26 12.92
C ALA A 346 -8.64 5.63 13.21
N GLU A 347 -8.96 4.56 12.49
CA GLU A 347 -10.12 3.70 12.73
C GLU A 347 -9.69 2.24 12.89
N GLU A 348 -10.54 1.45 13.53
CA GLU A 348 -10.45 -0.01 13.53
C GLU A 348 -11.30 -0.57 12.38
N PRO A 349 -10.94 -1.75 11.83
CA PRO A 349 -11.74 -2.37 10.78
C PRO A 349 -13.14 -2.68 11.33
N ASN A 350 -14.16 -2.24 10.62
CA ASN A 350 -15.53 -2.61 10.91
C ASN A 350 -15.76 -4.05 10.40
N THR A 351 -15.39 -5.02 11.19
CA THR A 351 -15.78 -6.41 10.97
C THR A 351 -17.25 -6.51 11.36
N GLY A 352 -18.15 -6.49 10.36
CA GLY A 352 -19.54 -6.91 10.59
C GLY A 352 -19.57 -8.26 11.30
N PRO A 353 -20.72 -8.69 11.86
CA PRO A 353 -20.79 -9.97 12.56
C PRO A 353 -20.15 -11.03 11.65
N ALA A 354 -19.17 -11.77 12.21
CA ALA A 354 -18.48 -12.83 11.49
C ALA A 354 -19.55 -13.69 10.82
N ALA A 355 -19.49 -13.83 9.48
CA ALA A 355 -20.33 -14.78 8.80
C ALA A 355 -20.08 -16.12 9.48
N GLU A 356 -21.10 -16.70 10.13
CA GLU A 356 -21.01 -18.01 10.72
C GLU A 356 -20.46 -18.94 9.64
N GLU A 357 -19.32 -19.57 9.91
CA GLU A 357 -18.81 -20.62 9.03
C GLU A 357 -19.95 -21.63 8.85
N PRO A 358 -20.33 -21.99 7.62
CA PRO A 358 -21.32 -23.03 7.43
C PRO A 358 -20.78 -24.29 8.10
N ASP A 359 -21.51 -24.79 9.09
CA ASP A 359 -21.23 -25.98 9.87
C ASP A 359 -20.91 -27.14 8.91
N ALA A 360 -19.65 -27.55 8.85
CA ALA A 360 -19.14 -28.62 7.97
C ALA A 360 -19.72 -30.00 8.34
N ALA A 361 -20.62 -30.07 9.32
CA ALA A 361 -21.24 -31.28 9.84
C ALA A 361 -22.58 -31.65 9.19
N ARG A 362 -23.11 -30.88 8.22
CA ARG A 362 -24.36 -31.23 7.52
C ARG A 362 -24.19 -31.57 6.04
N VAL A 363 -23.27 -32.46 5.69
CA VAL A 363 -23.40 -33.24 4.46
C VAL A 363 -24.21 -34.50 4.82
N SER A 364 -25.53 -34.35 4.93
CA SER A 364 -26.43 -35.50 4.97
C SER A 364 -26.44 -36.13 3.57
N THR A 365 -26.00 -37.35 3.49
CA THR A 365 -26.23 -38.28 2.38
C THR A 365 -27.71 -38.33 2.01
N SER A 366 -28.10 -37.62 0.96
CA SER A 366 -29.37 -37.92 0.27
C SER A 366 -29.05 -38.55 -1.08
N THR A 367 -29.42 -39.82 -1.16
CA THR A 367 -29.51 -40.77 -2.24
C THR A 367 -30.02 -40.21 -3.58
N SER A 368 -29.33 -40.63 -4.62
CA SER A 368 -29.82 -41.00 -5.98
C SER A 368 -31.00 -40.21 -6.56
N ALA A 369 -30.73 -39.35 -7.52
CA ALA A 369 -31.65 -39.03 -8.60
C ALA A 369 -30.98 -39.38 -9.92
N SER A 370 -31.64 -40.27 -10.66
CA SER A 370 -31.29 -40.81 -11.95
C SER A 370 -31.14 -39.71 -13.00
N VAL A 371 -30.02 -39.77 -13.75
CA VAL A 371 -29.75 -38.98 -14.95
C VAL A 371 -30.63 -39.50 -16.08
N PRO A 372 -31.45 -38.70 -16.78
CA PRO A 372 -32.12 -39.13 -18.00
C PRO A 372 -31.11 -39.17 -19.15
N ALA A 373 -31.18 -40.27 -19.94
CA ALA A 373 -30.35 -40.52 -21.09
C ALA A 373 -30.57 -39.47 -22.21
N PHE A 374 -29.48 -38.90 -22.68
CA PHE A 374 -29.45 -38.03 -23.87
C PHE A 374 -29.61 -38.88 -25.14
N VAL A 375 -30.68 -38.65 -25.89
CA VAL A 375 -30.91 -39.24 -27.23
C VAL A 375 -30.37 -38.22 -28.25
N PRO A 376 -29.45 -38.64 -29.15
CA PRO A 376 -28.99 -37.77 -30.23
C PRO A 376 -30.00 -37.75 -31.36
N SER A 377 -30.49 -36.58 -31.74
CA SER A 377 -31.24 -36.36 -32.99
C SER A 377 -30.27 -36.21 -34.15
N SER A 378 -30.48 -37.04 -35.19
CA SER A 378 -29.77 -37.04 -36.47
C SER A 378 -30.10 -35.83 -37.34
N PRO A 379 -29.23 -35.51 -38.33
CA PRO A 379 -29.25 -34.25 -39.08
C PRO A 379 -30.24 -34.25 -40.22
N LEU A 380 -30.76 -33.09 -40.52
CA LEU A 380 -31.12 -32.60 -41.87
C LEU A 380 -30.48 -31.27 -42.12
#